data_78b15cc4be211c16595664f11e95aa70
#
_entry.id   78b15cc4be211c16595664f11e95aa70
#
_cell.length_a   1.000
_cell.length_b   1.000
_cell.length_c   1.000
_cell.angle_alpha   90.00
_cell.angle_beta   90.00
_cell.angle_gamma   90.00
#
_symmetry.space_group_name_H-M   'P 1'
#
loop_
_entity.id
_entity.type
_entity.pdbx_description
1 polymer ?
#
loop_
_entity_poly.entity_id
_entity_poly.type
_entity_poly.pdbx_seq_one_letter_code
_entity_poly.pdbx_strand_id
1 'polypeptide(L)'
;MVKVSINRFLIILHFVFINFSIEGQTAKNVSEITITVSDLDKIVSFYTEVLPFEVLDTFSLDANTATLLYKVPDNEAVVKMARLGLGEQTFVLQEFPKAIRQNVIPADSRSNDLWFQHIAIVVSDMDKAYDILRENRVTHVSTSPQTLPDYITAAAGIKAFYFRDPDGHNLEIIYFPRGKGNPKWQKNTDHLFLGIDHTAIGIFDTPNQQAFYEMLGLKIAGKSDNYGPEQEHLNQVFGARLEISGLMAQKGIGIEFLEYVAPPGGRKYPVNSEVSDLWHWHASIEVADLDALYPQLKNRDIEIVSKEIVQLKNTKLNASKGMLIRDMDGHAVLLFEK
;
A
#
# COMPACT_ATOMS: atom_id res chain seq x y z
N MET A 1 -0.31 -44.48 -70.81
CA MET A 1 -0.03 -44.14 -69.37
C MET A 1 0.60 -42.81 -69.30
N VAL A 2 -0.15 -41.76 -68.93
CA VAL A 2 0.30 -40.40 -68.84
C VAL A 2 0.59 -40.18 -67.35
N LYS A 3 1.83 -39.88 -66.97
CA LYS A 3 2.22 -39.49 -65.62
C LYS A 3 1.96 -38.01 -65.41
N VAL A 4 0.99 -37.67 -64.56
CA VAL A 4 0.75 -36.31 -64.10
C VAL A 4 1.66 -36.05 -62.89
N SER A 5 2.59 -35.13 -63.04
CA SER A 5 3.46 -34.64 -61.96
C SER A 5 2.73 -33.51 -61.21
N ILE A 6 2.40 -33.72 -59.93
CA ILE A 6 1.80 -32.70 -59.09
C ILE A 6 2.96 -31.98 -58.36
N ASN A 7 3.28 -30.74 -58.81
CA ASN A 7 4.16 -29.83 -58.10
C ASN A 7 3.42 -29.31 -56.85
N ARG A 8 3.85 -29.75 -55.66
CA ARG A 8 3.43 -29.15 -54.38
C ARG A 8 4.24 -27.88 -54.17
N PHE A 9 3.61 -26.73 -54.35
CA PHE A 9 4.13 -25.45 -53.86
C PHE A 9 3.96 -25.43 -52.35
N LEU A 10 5.09 -25.44 -51.62
CA LEU A 10 5.14 -25.23 -50.16
C LEU A 10 5.14 -23.74 -49.92
N ILE A 11 4.00 -23.16 -49.51
CA ILE A 11 3.92 -21.77 -49.05
C ILE A 11 4.43 -21.77 -47.62
N ILE A 12 5.67 -21.29 -47.41
CA ILE A 12 6.22 -21.04 -46.07
C ILE A 12 5.68 -19.68 -45.63
N LEU A 13 4.66 -19.71 -44.77
CA LEU A 13 4.21 -18.52 -44.05
C LEU A 13 5.23 -18.18 -43.00
N HIS A 14 6.02 -17.12 -43.24
CA HIS A 14 6.88 -16.54 -42.19
C HIS A 14 6.00 -15.72 -41.22
N PHE A 15 5.67 -16.33 -40.09
CA PHE A 15 5.17 -15.56 -38.96
C PHE A 15 6.35 -14.73 -38.38
N VAL A 16 6.35 -13.44 -38.70
CA VAL A 16 7.21 -12.48 -38.01
C VAL A 16 6.59 -12.30 -36.63
N PHE A 17 7.10 -13.02 -35.63
CA PHE A 17 6.84 -12.70 -34.24
C PHE A 17 7.56 -11.37 -33.94
N ILE A 18 6.83 -10.27 -34.01
CA ILE A 18 7.26 -9.02 -33.41
C ILE A 18 7.19 -9.25 -31.91
N ASN A 19 8.31 -9.65 -31.33
CA ASN A 19 8.49 -9.59 -29.88
C ASN A 19 8.50 -8.10 -29.48
N PHE A 20 7.33 -7.56 -29.15
CA PHE A 20 7.31 -6.38 -28.30
C PHE A 20 7.86 -6.82 -26.94
N SER A 21 9.15 -6.63 -26.75
CA SER A 21 9.70 -6.54 -25.40
C SER A 21 9.03 -5.31 -24.77
N ILE A 22 7.96 -5.53 -24.04
CA ILE A 22 7.47 -4.53 -23.10
C ILE A 22 8.58 -4.49 -22.03
N GLU A 23 9.54 -3.57 -22.20
CA GLU A 23 10.37 -3.15 -21.07
C GLU A 23 9.37 -2.63 -20.04
N GLY A 24 9.05 -3.48 -19.04
CA GLY A 24 8.13 -3.13 -17.98
C GLY A 24 8.62 -1.84 -17.34
N GLN A 25 7.74 -0.88 -17.16
CA GLN A 25 8.04 0.35 -16.42
C GLN A 25 8.72 -0.09 -15.11
N THR A 26 9.90 0.44 -14.83
CA THR A 26 10.59 0.08 -13.60
C THR A 26 10.16 1.04 -12.51
N ALA A 27 9.38 0.60 -11.53
CA ALA A 27 9.09 1.37 -10.33
C ALA A 27 10.40 1.70 -9.63
N LYS A 28 10.73 2.98 -9.55
CA LYS A 28 11.99 3.45 -8.97
C LYS A 28 11.91 3.46 -7.45
N ASN A 29 10.76 3.85 -6.92
CA ASN A 29 10.61 4.09 -5.49
C ASN A 29 9.14 3.99 -5.07
N VAL A 30 8.85 3.33 -3.94
CA VAL A 30 7.62 3.57 -3.18
C VAL A 30 7.99 4.57 -2.10
N SER A 31 7.68 5.85 -2.32
CA SER A 31 8.29 6.95 -1.58
C SER A 31 7.63 7.24 -0.24
N GLU A 32 6.32 7.19 -0.21
CA GLU A 32 5.52 7.52 0.98
C GLU A 32 4.12 6.92 0.88
N ILE A 33 3.45 6.83 2.01
CA ILE A 33 2.04 6.45 2.13
C ILE A 33 1.28 7.70 2.54
N THR A 34 0.10 7.92 1.94
CA THR A 34 -0.81 9.00 2.33
C THR A 34 -2.12 8.42 2.83
N ILE A 35 -2.62 8.87 3.96
CA ILE A 35 -3.94 8.52 4.51
C ILE A 35 -4.80 9.77 4.76
N THR A 36 -6.09 9.61 4.55
CA THR A 36 -7.09 10.66 4.83
C THR A 36 -7.53 10.59 6.29
N VAL A 37 -7.51 11.74 6.96
CA VAL A 37 -7.82 11.87 8.39
C VAL A 37 -8.99 12.83 8.62
N SER A 38 -9.67 12.67 9.76
CA SER A 38 -10.83 13.50 10.13
C SER A 38 -10.43 14.87 10.67
N ASP A 39 -9.26 14.95 11.33
CA ASP A 39 -8.73 16.13 11.99
C ASP A 39 -7.20 16.02 12.02
N LEU A 40 -6.54 16.87 11.24
CA LEU A 40 -5.10 16.77 11.03
C LEU A 40 -4.31 16.97 12.32
N ASP A 41 -4.68 17.97 13.12
CA ASP A 41 -3.95 18.31 14.34
C ASP A 41 -4.07 17.20 15.39
N LYS A 42 -5.26 16.64 15.55
CA LYS A 42 -5.52 15.52 16.46
C LYS A 42 -4.70 14.28 16.07
N ILE A 43 -4.68 13.95 14.78
CA ILE A 43 -3.98 12.74 14.31
C ILE A 43 -2.48 12.95 14.31
N VAL A 44 -1.98 14.13 13.95
CA VAL A 44 -0.56 14.49 14.11
C VAL A 44 -0.12 14.31 15.56
N SER A 45 -0.91 14.80 16.54
CA SER A 45 -0.59 14.62 17.98
C SER A 45 -0.47 13.15 18.35
N PHE A 46 -1.35 12.28 17.87
CA PHE A 46 -1.24 10.84 18.11
C PHE A 46 0.09 10.27 17.58
N TYR A 47 0.45 10.59 16.33
CA TYR A 47 1.66 10.06 15.72
C TYR A 47 2.95 10.63 16.33
N THR A 48 2.91 11.82 16.94
CA THR A 48 4.08 12.45 17.55
C THR A 48 4.22 12.22 19.06
N GLU A 49 3.12 11.96 19.77
CA GLU A 49 3.10 11.78 21.22
C GLU A 49 3.08 10.31 21.65
N VAL A 50 2.37 9.45 20.88
CA VAL A 50 2.26 8.00 21.15
C VAL A 50 3.32 7.22 20.37
N LEU A 51 3.54 7.62 19.12
CA LEU A 51 4.59 7.10 18.25
C LEU A 51 5.61 8.23 18.01
N PRO A 52 6.91 7.94 17.88
CA PRO A 52 7.92 8.98 17.78
C PRO A 52 8.12 9.47 16.34
N PHE A 53 7.01 9.77 15.63
CA PHE A 53 7.11 10.45 14.35
C PHE A 53 7.47 11.92 14.53
N GLU A 54 8.24 12.47 13.61
CA GLU A 54 8.58 13.88 13.54
C GLU A 54 7.79 14.58 12.46
N VAL A 55 7.26 15.78 12.73
CA VAL A 55 6.64 16.62 11.70
C VAL A 55 7.73 17.23 10.86
N LEU A 56 7.86 16.79 9.61
CA LEU A 56 8.85 17.30 8.67
C LEU A 56 8.37 18.54 7.93
N ASP A 57 7.09 18.60 7.57
CA ASP A 57 6.47 19.72 6.87
C ASP A 57 4.96 19.72 7.04
N THR A 58 4.37 20.91 7.02
CA THR A 58 2.92 21.12 6.89
C THR A 58 2.66 21.99 5.66
N PHE A 59 1.70 21.59 4.84
CA PHE A 59 1.40 22.26 3.59
C PHE A 59 -0.05 22.05 3.19
N SER A 60 -0.44 22.69 2.10
CA SER A 60 -1.78 22.52 1.53
C SER A 60 -1.67 22.22 0.05
N LEU A 61 -2.58 21.39 -0.44
CA LEU A 61 -2.83 21.19 -1.85
C LEU A 61 -3.94 22.16 -2.25
N ASP A 62 -3.67 22.99 -3.25
CA ASP A 62 -4.66 23.98 -3.72
C ASP A 62 -5.88 23.29 -4.37
N ALA A 63 -7.01 24.02 -4.39
CA ALA A 63 -8.28 23.48 -4.84
C ALA A 63 -8.26 22.97 -6.29
N ASN A 64 -7.55 23.65 -7.18
CA ASN A 64 -7.45 23.21 -8.57
C ASN A 64 -6.69 21.89 -8.68
N THR A 65 -5.55 21.77 -8.01
CA THR A 65 -4.78 20.52 -7.97
C THR A 65 -5.56 19.40 -7.31
N ALA A 66 -6.25 19.66 -6.19
CA ALA A 66 -7.13 18.69 -5.53
C ALA A 66 -8.27 18.21 -6.44
N THR A 67 -8.90 19.12 -7.18
CA THR A 67 -9.95 18.79 -8.14
C THR A 67 -9.43 17.92 -9.31
N LEU A 68 -8.25 18.21 -9.82
CA LEU A 68 -7.66 17.45 -10.92
C LEU A 68 -7.15 16.08 -10.44
N LEU A 69 -6.46 16.03 -9.30
CA LEU A 69 -5.80 14.83 -8.81
C LEU A 69 -6.78 13.87 -8.11
N TYR A 70 -7.68 14.40 -7.28
CA TYR A 70 -8.55 13.63 -6.39
C TYR A 70 -10.03 13.63 -6.79
N LYS A 71 -10.39 14.33 -7.88
CA LYS A 71 -11.79 14.54 -8.29
C LYS A 71 -12.67 15.19 -7.22
N VAL A 72 -12.10 15.98 -6.34
CA VAL A 72 -12.88 16.71 -5.36
C VAL A 72 -13.88 17.60 -6.08
N PRO A 73 -15.18 17.54 -5.76
CA PRO A 73 -16.22 18.23 -6.54
C PRO A 73 -16.20 19.74 -6.40
N ASP A 74 -15.56 20.24 -5.34
CA ASP A 74 -15.52 21.67 -5.02
C ASP A 74 -14.20 22.29 -5.43
N ASN A 75 -14.24 23.25 -6.34
CA ASN A 75 -13.08 24.00 -6.80
C ASN A 75 -12.48 24.93 -5.71
N GLU A 76 -13.06 25.00 -4.53
CA GLU A 76 -12.56 25.76 -3.37
C GLU A 76 -11.94 24.86 -2.28
N ALA A 77 -11.95 23.55 -2.48
CA ALA A 77 -11.49 22.57 -1.51
C ALA A 77 -9.96 22.53 -1.38
N VAL A 78 -9.40 23.31 -0.47
CA VAL A 78 -7.98 23.23 -0.10
C VAL A 78 -7.77 22.04 0.85
N VAL A 79 -6.91 21.10 0.47
CA VAL A 79 -6.59 19.92 1.29
C VAL A 79 -5.36 20.24 2.15
N LYS A 80 -5.52 20.17 3.48
CA LYS A 80 -4.40 20.33 4.42
C LYS A 80 -3.60 19.03 4.50
N MET A 81 -2.29 19.14 4.61
CA MET A 81 -1.40 17.99 4.65
C MET A 81 -0.28 18.18 5.68
N ALA A 82 0.10 17.09 6.32
CA ALA A 82 1.29 17.01 7.18
C ALA A 82 2.15 15.82 6.74
N ARG A 83 3.43 16.06 6.46
CA ARG A 83 4.41 15.01 6.21
C ARG A 83 5.13 14.70 7.50
N LEU A 84 5.05 13.44 7.92
CA LEU A 84 5.69 12.90 9.10
C LEU A 84 6.86 12.00 8.69
N GLY A 85 7.90 11.94 9.52
CA GLY A 85 9.07 11.09 9.32
C GLY A 85 9.25 10.12 10.47
N LEU A 86 9.66 8.89 10.15
CA LEU A 86 10.16 7.91 11.12
C LEU A 86 11.35 7.18 10.51
N GLY A 87 12.52 7.36 11.10
CA GLY A 87 13.77 6.88 10.47
C GLY A 87 13.98 7.53 9.11
N GLU A 88 14.13 6.71 8.08
CA GLU A 88 14.34 7.17 6.69
C GLU A 88 13.04 7.27 5.87
N GLN A 89 11.90 6.88 6.43
CA GLN A 89 10.63 6.81 5.72
C GLN A 89 9.73 7.98 6.05
N THR A 90 8.89 8.34 5.08
CA THR A 90 7.91 9.41 5.23
C THR A 90 6.49 8.88 5.08
N PHE A 91 5.59 9.55 5.75
CA PHE A 91 4.18 9.25 5.84
C PHE A 91 3.39 10.57 5.80
N VAL A 92 2.31 10.62 5.03
CA VAL A 92 1.53 11.84 4.84
C VAL A 92 0.12 11.67 5.38
N LEU A 93 -0.31 12.62 6.18
CA LEU A 93 -1.69 12.78 6.60
C LEU A 93 -2.34 13.88 5.75
N GLN A 94 -3.59 13.65 5.28
CA GLN A 94 -4.35 14.65 4.54
C GLN A 94 -5.74 14.84 5.15
N GLU A 95 -6.16 16.10 5.30
CA GLU A 95 -7.48 16.49 5.80
C GLU A 95 -8.23 17.27 4.70
N PHE A 96 -9.41 16.80 4.36
CA PHE A 96 -10.33 17.50 3.46
C PHE A 96 -11.20 18.49 4.23
N PRO A 97 -11.65 19.60 3.59
CA PRO A 97 -12.60 20.52 4.21
C PRO A 97 -13.86 19.81 4.70
N LYS A 98 -14.40 20.22 5.85
CA LYS A 98 -15.61 19.61 6.46
C LYS A 98 -16.86 19.66 5.58
N ALA A 99 -16.89 20.54 4.57
CA ALA A 99 -17.97 20.61 3.58
C ALA A 99 -17.93 19.43 2.58
N ILE A 100 -16.79 18.76 2.44
CA ILE A 100 -16.65 17.56 1.60
C ILE A 100 -17.16 16.35 2.37
N ARG A 101 -17.99 15.53 1.70
CA ARG A 101 -18.46 14.27 2.28
C ARG A 101 -17.28 13.40 2.69
N GLN A 102 -17.35 12.82 3.88
CA GLN A 102 -16.39 11.89 4.40
C GLN A 102 -17.12 10.74 5.08
N ASN A 103 -16.86 9.52 4.63
CA ASN A 103 -17.33 8.33 5.31
C ASN A 103 -16.28 7.88 6.34
N VAL A 104 -16.76 7.38 7.48
CA VAL A 104 -15.90 6.85 8.55
C VAL A 104 -15.63 5.37 8.32
N ILE A 105 -14.50 4.88 8.82
CA ILE A 105 -14.20 3.44 8.81
C ILE A 105 -15.27 2.71 9.62
N PRO A 106 -15.95 1.69 9.07
CA PRO A 106 -16.98 0.96 9.81
C PRO A 106 -16.42 0.37 11.10
N ALA A 107 -17.12 0.58 12.22
CA ALA A 107 -16.69 0.10 13.54
C ALA A 107 -16.52 -1.43 13.60
N ASP A 108 -17.25 -2.16 12.74
CA ASP A 108 -17.21 -3.61 12.58
C ASP A 108 -16.22 -4.08 11.50
N SER A 109 -15.32 -3.18 11.03
CA SER A 109 -14.26 -3.51 10.09
C SER A 109 -13.37 -4.62 10.63
N ARG A 110 -13.03 -5.56 9.73
CA ARG A 110 -12.19 -6.72 10.04
C ARG A 110 -10.92 -6.72 9.19
N SER A 111 -9.91 -7.43 9.66
CA SER A 111 -8.63 -7.52 8.96
C SER A 111 -8.70 -8.25 7.61
N ASN A 112 -9.79 -8.98 7.33
CA ASN A 112 -10.02 -9.62 6.04
C ASN A 112 -10.93 -8.82 5.09
N ASP A 113 -11.41 -7.63 5.48
CA ASP A 113 -12.08 -6.73 4.52
C ASP A 113 -11.08 -6.21 3.49
N LEU A 114 -11.48 -6.04 2.22
CA LEU A 114 -10.57 -5.62 1.16
C LEU A 114 -10.09 -4.17 1.31
N TRP A 115 -10.73 -3.33 2.12
CA TRP A 115 -10.19 -2.01 2.48
C TRP A 115 -9.24 -2.05 3.69
N PHE A 116 -8.93 -3.24 4.23
CA PHE A 116 -7.93 -3.35 5.28
C PHE A 116 -6.55 -2.98 4.73
N GLN A 117 -5.96 -1.97 5.32
CA GLN A 117 -4.61 -1.53 5.05
C GLN A 117 -3.91 -1.22 6.37
N HIS A 118 -2.60 -1.44 6.43
CA HIS A 118 -1.79 -0.98 7.55
C HIS A 118 -0.41 -0.51 7.11
N ILE A 119 0.26 0.27 7.93
CA ILE A 119 1.70 0.48 7.86
C ILE A 119 2.37 -0.35 8.94
N ALA A 120 3.46 -1.03 8.59
CA ALA A 120 4.25 -1.84 9.51
C ALA A 120 5.44 -1.01 10.03
N ILE A 121 5.37 -0.66 11.30
CA ILE A 121 6.37 0.12 12.02
C ILE A 121 7.33 -0.85 12.70
N VAL A 122 8.60 -0.84 12.29
CA VAL A 122 9.60 -1.74 12.84
C VAL A 122 10.06 -1.28 14.20
N VAL A 123 10.12 -2.23 15.14
CA VAL A 123 10.60 -1.99 16.50
C VAL A 123 11.81 -2.88 16.83
N SER A 124 12.73 -2.36 17.65
CA SER A 124 13.88 -3.13 18.13
C SER A 124 13.56 -4.03 19.33
N ASP A 125 12.47 -3.75 20.03
CA ASP A 125 11.98 -4.48 21.20
C ASP A 125 10.44 -4.45 21.19
N MET A 126 9.81 -5.60 20.90
CA MET A 126 8.36 -5.70 20.83
C MET A 126 7.67 -5.42 22.15
N ASP A 127 8.24 -5.92 23.26
CA ASP A 127 7.60 -5.84 24.57
C ASP A 127 7.57 -4.39 25.07
N LYS A 128 8.68 -3.66 24.92
CA LYS A 128 8.75 -2.23 25.25
C LYS A 128 7.85 -1.36 24.38
N ALA A 129 7.80 -1.64 23.07
CA ALA A 129 6.93 -0.89 22.17
C ALA A 129 5.45 -1.13 22.50
N TYR A 130 5.08 -2.37 22.77
CA TYR A 130 3.73 -2.72 23.20
C TYR A 130 3.33 -2.07 24.52
N ASP A 131 4.24 -2.00 25.51
CA ASP A 131 3.96 -1.32 26.78
C ASP A 131 3.63 0.16 26.57
N ILE A 132 4.36 0.88 25.70
CA ILE A 132 4.04 2.26 25.32
C ILE A 132 2.62 2.35 24.74
N LEU A 133 2.25 1.45 23.80
CA LEU A 133 0.91 1.46 23.21
C LEU A 133 -0.19 1.18 24.24
N ARG A 134 0.06 0.26 25.20
CA ARG A 134 -0.86 -0.03 26.31
C ARG A 134 -1.05 1.15 27.24
N GLU A 135 0.03 1.81 27.65
CA GLU A 135 0.01 3.00 28.51
C GLU A 135 -0.81 4.12 27.87
N ASN A 136 -0.70 4.28 26.55
CA ASN A 136 -1.47 5.24 25.77
C ASN A 136 -2.87 4.75 25.37
N ARG A 137 -3.28 3.54 25.81
CA ARG A 137 -4.62 2.98 25.60
C ARG A 137 -5.07 2.95 24.15
N VAL A 138 -4.17 2.61 23.24
CA VAL A 138 -4.52 2.45 21.83
C VAL A 138 -5.60 1.37 21.65
N THR A 139 -6.40 1.51 20.61
CA THR A 139 -7.41 0.48 20.29
C THR A 139 -6.72 -0.74 19.69
N HIS A 140 -6.80 -1.87 20.38
CA HIS A 140 -6.25 -3.14 19.91
C HIS A 140 -7.06 -3.71 18.75
N VAL A 141 -6.36 -4.26 17.76
CA VAL A 141 -6.92 -5.23 16.80
C VAL A 141 -6.48 -6.63 17.23
N SER A 142 -5.18 -6.86 17.41
CA SER A 142 -4.68 -8.13 17.96
C SER A 142 -5.02 -8.29 19.45
N THR A 143 -5.11 -9.52 19.93
CA THR A 143 -5.30 -9.80 21.38
C THR A 143 -4.11 -9.30 22.19
N SER A 144 -2.90 -9.55 21.69
CA SER A 144 -1.60 -9.17 22.24
C SER A 144 -0.56 -9.32 21.13
N PRO A 145 0.70 -8.93 21.33
CA PRO A 145 1.78 -9.29 20.39
C PRO A 145 1.83 -10.81 20.18
N GLN A 146 1.87 -11.21 18.91
CA GLN A 146 1.98 -12.61 18.51
C GLN A 146 3.39 -12.88 17.98
N THR A 147 3.92 -14.06 18.30
CA THR A 147 5.18 -14.54 17.72
C THR A 147 4.84 -15.64 16.73
N LEU A 148 5.15 -15.44 15.45
CA LEU A 148 4.84 -16.43 14.42
C LEU A 148 5.65 -17.72 14.64
N PRO A 149 4.99 -18.89 14.59
CA PRO A 149 5.57 -20.16 14.98
C PRO A 149 6.57 -20.71 13.95
N ASP A 150 7.39 -21.66 14.38
CA ASP A 150 8.47 -22.23 13.55
C ASP A 150 7.95 -22.97 12.30
N TYR A 151 6.73 -23.48 12.33
CA TYR A 151 6.15 -24.16 11.16
C TYR A 151 5.81 -23.19 10.02
N ILE A 152 5.68 -21.87 10.29
CA ILE A 152 5.64 -20.83 9.25
C ILE A 152 7.08 -20.41 8.93
N THR A 153 7.81 -21.26 8.24
CA THR A 153 9.26 -21.13 8.09
C THR A 153 9.73 -19.79 7.53
N ALA A 154 8.95 -19.16 6.63
CA ALA A 154 9.29 -17.85 6.06
C ALA A 154 9.23 -16.74 7.11
N ALA A 155 8.28 -16.81 8.04
CA ALA A 155 8.00 -15.78 9.03
C ALA A 155 8.31 -16.19 10.48
N ALA A 156 8.92 -17.38 10.70
CA ALA A 156 9.22 -17.92 12.04
C ALA A 156 9.96 -16.92 12.93
N GLY A 157 9.41 -16.69 14.13
CA GLY A 157 9.97 -15.80 15.13
C GLY A 157 9.72 -14.30 14.90
N ILE A 158 9.13 -13.90 13.79
CA ILE A 158 8.63 -12.52 13.61
C ILE A 158 7.55 -12.28 14.66
N LYS A 159 7.62 -11.11 15.33
CA LYS A 159 6.58 -10.69 16.26
C LYS A 159 5.80 -9.54 15.64
N ALA A 160 4.48 -9.54 15.80
CA ALA A 160 3.58 -8.55 15.24
C ALA A 160 2.44 -8.22 16.21
N PHE A 161 1.95 -6.99 16.14
CA PHE A 161 0.79 -6.53 16.89
C PHE A 161 0.05 -5.44 16.12
N TYR A 162 -1.25 -5.65 15.87
CA TYR A 162 -2.11 -4.70 15.19
C TYR A 162 -2.92 -3.87 16.17
N PHE A 163 -3.00 -2.58 15.90
CA PHE A 163 -3.77 -1.60 16.67
C PHE A 163 -4.34 -0.52 15.73
N ARG A 164 -5.13 0.40 16.27
CA ARG A 164 -5.72 1.48 15.49
C ARG A 164 -5.33 2.84 16.02
N ASP A 165 -5.21 3.80 15.11
CA ASP A 165 -5.16 5.20 15.43
C ASP A 165 -6.55 5.75 15.84
N PRO A 166 -6.68 7.03 16.26
CA PRO A 166 -7.96 7.58 16.69
C PRO A 166 -9.06 7.68 15.62
N ASP A 167 -8.70 7.59 14.33
CA ASP A 167 -9.64 7.56 13.20
C ASP A 167 -10.01 6.14 12.78
N GLY A 168 -9.35 5.14 13.35
CA GLY A 168 -9.59 3.73 13.08
C GLY A 168 -8.71 3.12 12.01
N HIS A 169 -7.69 3.82 11.52
CA HIS A 169 -6.69 3.25 10.61
C HIS A 169 -5.88 2.18 11.34
N ASN A 170 -5.64 1.06 10.64
CA ASN A 170 -4.86 -0.01 11.23
C ASN A 170 -3.36 0.29 11.11
N LEU A 171 -2.65 -0.03 12.17
CA LEU A 171 -1.20 0.09 12.30
C LEU A 171 -0.64 -1.23 12.81
N GLU A 172 0.58 -1.52 12.46
CA GLU A 172 1.32 -2.66 12.97
C GLU A 172 2.61 -2.19 13.62
N ILE A 173 2.96 -2.74 14.80
CA ILE A 173 4.35 -2.81 15.23
C ILE A 173 4.87 -4.21 14.92
N ILE A 174 6.06 -4.28 14.28
CA ILE A 174 6.67 -5.52 13.84
C ILE A 174 8.13 -5.62 14.30
N TYR A 175 8.53 -6.79 14.79
CA TYR A 175 9.90 -7.10 15.16
C TYR A 175 10.42 -8.23 14.30
N PHE A 176 11.59 -8.03 13.70
CA PHE A 176 12.29 -9.03 12.91
C PHE A 176 13.43 -9.65 13.70
N PRO A 177 13.38 -10.96 14.02
CA PRO A 177 14.51 -11.65 14.63
C PRO A 177 15.67 -11.74 13.63
N ARG A 178 16.86 -12.06 14.14
CA ARG A 178 18.08 -12.15 13.32
C ARG A 178 17.88 -13.06 12.08
N GLY A 179 18.19 -12.52 10.91
CA GLY A 179 18.07 -13.23 9.63
C GLY A 179 16.66 -13.16 9.00
N LYS A 180 15.73 -12.42 9.59
CA LYS A 180 14.40 -12.14 9.02
C LYS A 180 14.27 -10.67 8.65
N GLY A 181 13.38 -10.37 7.70
CA GLY A 181 13.14 -9.00 7.23
C GLY A 181 14.33 -8.40 6.47
N ASN A 182 14.28 -7.10 6.26
CA ASN A 182 15.36 -6.38 5.59
C ASN A 182 16.58 -6.25 6.52
N PRO A 183 17.81 -6.55 6.06
CA PRO A 183 19.04 -6.42 6.87
C PRO A 183 19.25 -5.04 7.50
N LYS A 184 18.68 -3.98 6.94
CA LYS A 184 18.74 -2.63 7.53
C LYS A 184 18.16 -2.58 8.94
N TRP A 185 17.18 -3.42 9.27
CA TRP A 185 16.52 -3.51 10.57
C TRP A 185 17.31 -4.29 11.63
N GLN A 186 18.41 -4.96 11.21
CA GLN A 186 19.27 -5.77 12.10
C GLN A 186 20.43 -4.98 12.70
N LYS A 187 20.52 -3.67 12.44
CA LYS A 187 21.58 -2.82 12.97
C LYS A 187 21.35 -2.56 14.46
N ASN A 188 22.44 -2.61 15.24
CA ASN A 188 22.39 -2.18 16.63
C ASN A 188 22.06 -0.70 16.69
N THR A 189 21.07 -0.35 17.52
CA THR A 189 20.58 1.02 17.69
C THR A 189 19.95 1.17 19.07
N ASP A 190 19.97 2.37 19.63
CA ASP A 190 19.26 2.71 20.84
C ASP A 190 17.81 3.17 20.59
N HIS A 191 17.43 3.31 19.32
CA HIS A 191 16.04 3.64 18.94
C HIS A 191 15.13 2.44 19.10
N LEU A 192 13.97 2.66 19.71
CA LEU A 192 12.93 1.63 19.86
C LEU A 192 12.13 1.45 18.58
N PHE A 193 11.69 2.55 17.95
CA PHE A 193 10.99 2.57 16.67
C PHE A 193 11.98 2.94 15.57
N LEU A 194 12.07 2.12 14.52
CA LEU A 194 13.17 2.20 13.56
C LEU A 194 12.77 2.84 12.23
N GLY A 195 11.50 2.73 11.84
CA GLY A 195 10.99 3.20 10.56
C GLY A 195 9.80 2.36 10.07
N ILE A 196 9.39 2.59 8.84
CA ILE A 196 8.31 1.85 8.18
C ILE A 196 8.93 0.84 7.21
N ASP A 197 8.60 -0.45 7.37
CA ASP A 197 9.05 -1.51 6.47
C ASP A 197 8.18 -1.61 5.21
N HIS A 198 6.87 -1.70 5.41
CA HIS A 198 5.91 -1.86 4.33
C HIS A 198 4.54 -1.24 4.66
N THR A 199 3.71 -1.11 3.63
CA THR A 199 2.26 -1.03 3.77
C THR A 199 1.66 -2.34 3.29
N ALA A 200 0.69 -2.87 4.03
CA ALA A 200 -0.03 -4.06 3.61
C ALA A 200 -1.45 -3.72 3.16
N ILE A 201 -1.96 -4.47 2.20
CA ILE A 201 -3.30 -4.34 1.64
C ILE A 201 -4.00 -5.69 1.59
N GLY A 202 -5.28 -5.73 2.01
CA GLY A 202 -6.13 -6.91 1.85
C GLY A 202 -6.53 -7.08 0.39
N ILE A 203 -6.25 -8.23 -0.21
CA ILE A 203 -6.54 -8.49 -1.63
C ILE A 203 -7.41 -9.72 -1.81
N PHE A 204 -8.05 -9.81 -2.99
CA PHE A 204 -8.92 -10.95 -3.32
C PHE A 204 -8.21 -12.05 -4.13
N ASP A 205 -7.25 -11.68 -5.00
CA ASP A 205 -6.60 -12.60 -5.93
C ASP A 205 -5.15 -12.16 -6.17
N THR A 206 -4.20 -12.88 -5.59
CA THR A 206 -2.76 -12.57 -5.70
C THR A 206 -2.26 -12.58 -7.14
N PRO A 207 -2.55 -13.56 -8.03
CA PRO A 207 -2.11 -13.54 -9.42
C PRO A 207 -2.50 -12.26 -10.17
N ASN A 208 -3.75 -11.81 -10.04
CA ASN A 208 -4.22 -10.61 -10.72
C ASN A 208 -3.57 -9.35 -10.17
N GLN A 209 -3.51 -9.20 -8.84
CA GLN A 209 -2.85 -8.06 -8.20
C GLN A 209 -1.35 -8.03 -8.51
N GLN A 210 -0.68 -9.16 -8.45
CA GLN A 210 0.73 -9.28 -8.80
C GLN A 210 0.98 -8.79 -10.23
N ALA A 211 0.19 -9.24 -11.21
CA ALA A 211 0.33 -8.84 -12.61
C ALA A 211 0.15 -7.31 -12.80
N PHE A 212 -0.73 -6.68 -12.00
CA PHE A 212 -0.90 -5.23 -12.01
C PHE A 212 0.34 -4.51 -11.46
N TYR A 213 0.82 -4.87 -10.28
CA TYR A 213 1.98 -4.19 -9.66
C TYR A 213 3.30 -4.50 -10.40
N GLU A 214 3.44 -5.69 -11.01
CA GLU A 214 4.58 -5.99 -11.89
C GLU A 214 4.57 -5.16 -13.18
N MET A 215 3.40 -4.85 -13.74
CA MET A 215 3.27 -3.90 -14.85
C MET A 215 3.78 -2.50 -14.45
N LEU A 216 3.56 -2.08 -13.20
CA LEU A 216 4.12 -0.84 -12.66
C LEU A 216 5.64 -0.93 -12.42
N GLY A 217 6.20 -2.15 -12.39
CA GLY A 217 7.63 -2.42 -12.22
C GLY A 217 8.06 -2.86 -10.81
N LEU A 218 7.11 -3.15 -9.91
CA LEU A 218 7.43 -3.80 -8.64
C LEU A 218 7.75 -5.27 -8.87
N LYS A 219 8.48 -5.87 -7.93
CA LYS A 219 8.86 -7.30 -8.01
C LYS A 219 8.56 -7.98 -6.69
N ILE A 220 8.16 -9.27 -6.77
CA ILE A 220 8.02 -10.10 -5.58
C ILE A 220 9.37 -10.23 -4.87
N ALA A 221 9.39 -9.89 -3.59
CA ALA A 221 10.56 -9.96 -2.71
C ALA A 221 10.49 -11.13 -1.72
N GLY A 222 9.27 -11.63 -1.41
CA GLY A 222 9.08 -12.75 -0.52
C GLY A 222 7.64 -13.23 -0.49
N LYS A 223 7.43 -14.46 0.01
CA LYS A 223 6.11 -15.05 0.21
C LYS A 223 6.07 -15.84 1.51
N SER A 224 4.91 -15.88 2.17
CA SER A 224 4.64 -16.79 3.28
C SER A 224 3.19 -17.26 3.27
N ASP A 225 2.95 -18.43 3.87
CA ASP A 225 1.61 -19.01 4.10
C ASP A 225 1.41 -19.03 5.62
N ASN A 226 0.62 -18.08 6.11
CA ASN A 226 0.44 -17.83 7.53
C ASN A 226 -0.90 -18.38 8.02
N TYR A 227 -0.86 -19.21 9.07
CA TYR A 227 -2.05 -19.83 9.66
C TYR A 227 -1.80 -20.23 11.11
N GLY A 228 -2.87 -20.66 11.77
CA GLY A 228 -2.82 -21.16 13.15
C GLY A 228 -3.21 -20.11 14.18
N PRO A 229 -3.19 -20.48 15.47
CA PRO A 229 -3.70 -19.65 16.56
C PRO A 229 -3.06 -18.26 16.64
N GLU A 230 -1.76 -18.15 16.39
CA GLU A 230 -1.03 -16.89 16.43
C GLU A 230 -1.53 -15.94 15.33
N GLN A 231 -1.78 -16.48 14.14
CA GLN A 231 -2.31 -15.69 13.04
C GLN A 231 -3.77 -15.27 13.30
N GLU A 232 -4.60 -16.17 13.88
CA GLU A 232 -5.97 -15.82 14.27
C GLU A 232 -5.98 -14.72 15.33
N HIS A 233 -5.12 -14.82 16.36
CA HIS A 233 -5.01 -13.81 17.41
C HIS A 233 -4.44 -12.49 16.91
N LEU A 234 -3.57 -12.51 15.89
CA LEU A 234 -3.03 -11.32 15.26
C LEU A 234 -4.12 -10.55 14.50
N ASN A 235 -4.86 -11.25 13.64
CA ASN A 235 -5.83 -10.64 12.72
C ASN A 235 -7.25 -10.52 13.31
N GLN A 236 -7.57 -11.22 14.37
CA GLN A 236 -8.93 -11.38 14.93
C GLN A 236 -9.92 -11.94 13.90
N VAL A 237 -9.44 -12.86 13.09
CA VAL A 237 -10.23 -13.62 12.11
C VAL A 237 -10.06 -15.10 12.41
N PHE A 238 -11.13 -15.72 12.89
CA PHE A 238 -11.12 -17.13 13.25
C PHE A 238 -10.89 -18.02 12.03
N GLY A 239 -9.99 -19.01 12.15
CA GLY A 239 -9.60 -19.88 11.04
C GLY A 239 -8.77 -19.18 9.96
N ALA A 240 -8.14 -18.05 10.29
CA ALA A 240 -7.36 -17.28 9.33
C ALA A 240 -6.20 -18.10 8.74
N ARG A 241 -6.16 -18.18 7.40
CA ARG A 241 -5.03 -18.59 6.61
C ARG A 241 -4.79 -17.57 5.50
N LEU A 242 -3.62 -17.01 5.47
CA LEU A 242 -3.22 -15.96 4.54
C LEU A 242 -2.08 -16.42 3.65
N GLU A 243 -2.23 -16.22 2.33
CA GLU A 243 -1.09 -16.14 1.44
C GLU A 243 -0.59 -14.69 1.43
N ILE A 244 0.64 -14.49 1.90
CA ILE A 244 1.27 -13.18 2.00
C ILE A 244 2.34 -13.06 0.92
N SER A 245 2.35 -11.95 0.18
CA SER A 245 3.34 -11.67 -0.86
C SER A 245 3.88 -10.25 -0.71
N GLY A 246 5.16 -10.11 -0.38
CA GLY A 246 5.83 -8.81 -0.33
C GLY A 246 6.35 -8.40 -1.70
N LEU A 247 6.11 -7.15 -2.11
CA LEU A 247 6.57 -6.53 -3.34
C LEU A 247 7.47 -5.34 -3.03
N MET A 248 8.50 -5.16 -3.86
CA MET A 248 9.44 -4.04 -3.74
C MET A 248 9.65 -3.36 -5.09
N ALA A 249 9.79 -2.03 -5.06
CA ALA A 249 10.43 -1.25 -6.11
C ALA A 249 11.96 -1.33 -5.95
N GLN A 250 12.73 -0.54 -6.72
CA GLN A 250 14.20 -0.49 -6.54
C GLN A 250 14.59 0.01 -5.14
N LYS A 251 13.77 0.87 -4.54
CA LYS A 251 13.94 1.39 -3.17
C LYS A 251 12.62 1.79 -2.56
N GLY A 252 12.64 2.18 -1.28
CA GLY A 252 11.49 2.71 -0.56
C GLY A 252 10.80 1.70 0.33
N ILE A 253 9.51 1.91 0.55
CA ILE A 253 8.64 1.10 1.41
C ILE A 253 8.15 -0.11 0.62
N GLY A 254 8.04 -1.29 1.27
CA GLY A 254 7.41 -2.47 0.67
C GLY A 254 5.89 -2.31 0.51
N ILE A 255 5.31 -3.04 -0.44
CA ILE A 255 3.86 -3.26 -0.50
C ILE A 255 3.62 -4.75 -0.25
N GLU A 256 2.80 -5.08 0.73
CA GLU A 256 2.49 -6.45 1.11
C GLU A 256 1.04 -6.79 0.79
N PHE A 257 0.82 -7.89 0.12
CA PHE A 257 -0.50 -8.45 -0.16
C PHE A 257 -0.91 -9.43 0.93
N LEU A 258 -2.13 -9.29 1.42
CA LEU A 258 -2.77 -10.18 2.37
C LEU A 258 -3.98 -10.84 1.71
N GLU A 259 -3.78 -12.00 1.08
CA GLU A 259 -4.89 -12.80 0.55
C GLU A 259 -5.39 -13.78 1.61
N TYR A 260 -6.63 -13.60 2.05
CA TYR A 260 -7.29 -14.55 2.95
C TYR A 260 -7.81 -15.75 2.17
N VAL A 261 -7.07 -16.85 2.19
CA VAL A 261 -7.48 -18.13 1.60
C VAL A 261 -8.60 -18.76 2.44
N ALA A 262 -8.56 -18.57 3.77
CA ALA A 262 -9.57 -18.98 4.71
C ALA A 262 -9.68 -17.97 5.88
N PRO A 263 -10.92 -17.59 6.32
CA PRO A 263 -12.12 -17.64 5.49
C PRO A 263 -11.93 -16.76 4.25
N PRO A 264 -12.44 -17.16 3.06
CA PRO A 264 -12.19 -16.43 1.83
C PRO A 264 -12.82 -15.05 1.90
N GLY A 265 -12.03 -14.04 1.60
CA GLY A 265 -12.39 -12.65 1.40
C GLY A 265 -13.35 -12.03 2.42
N GLY A 266 -13.09 -10.78 2.75
CA GLY A 266 -14.04 -9.97 3.48
C GLY A 266 -14.95 -9.16 2.56
N ARG A 267 -15.47 -8.07 3.06
CA ARG A 267 -16.27 -7.13 2.28
C ARG A 267 -15.39 -6.45 1.23
N LYS A 268 -15.97 -6.26 0.04
CA LYS A 268 -15.30 -5.52 -1.05
C LYS A 268 -15.21 -4.04 -0.71
N TYR A 269 -14.26 -3.36 -1.32
CA TYR A 269 -14.16 -1.91 -1.26
C TYR A 269 -15.52 -1.27 -1.60
N PRO A 270 -15.99 -0.27 -0.83
CA PRO A 270 -17.27 0.38 -1.12
C PRO A 270 -17.27 1.03 -2.52
N VAL A 271 -18.33 0.75 -3.31
CA VAL A 271 -18.41 1.12 -4.75
C VAL A 271 -18.26 2.63 -4.99
N ASN A 272 -18.66 3.48 -4.04
CA ASN A 272 -18.61 4.93 -4.16
C ASN A 272 -17.55 5.54 -3.23
N SER A 273 -16.41 4.86 -3.08
CA SER A 273 -15.31 5.36 -2.27
C SER A 273 -14.69 6.60 -2.89
N GLU A 274 -14.56 7.64 -2.09
CA GLU A 274 -13.92 8.89 -2.44
C GLU A 274 -12.57 9.05 -1.75
N VAL A 275 -11.71 9.92 -2.25
CA VAL A 275 -10.40 10.18 -1.65
C VAL A 275 -10.53 10.83 -0.27
N SER A 276 -11.65 11.49 -0.01
CA SER A 276 -11.99 12.09 1.29
C SER A 276 -12.46 11.10 2.35
N ASP A 277 -12.79 9.86 2.01
CA ASP A 277 -13.22 8.85 2.98
C ASP A 277 -12.07 8.42 3.90
N LEU A 278 -12.34 8.16 5.18
CA LEU A 278 -11.30 7.78 6.15
C LEU A 278 -10.63 6.45 5.85
N TRP A 279 -11.22 5.57 5.06
CA TRP A 279 -10.54 4.36 4.59
C TRP A 279 -9.66 4.59 3.36
N HIS A 280 -9.54 5.85 2.87
CA HIS A 280 -8.68 6.12 1.73
C HIS A 280 -7.21 6.18 2.13
N TRP A 281 -6.42 5.30 1.49
CA TRP A 281 -4.97 5.26 1.52
C TRP A 281 -4.45 5.23 0.10
N HIS A 282 -3.27 5.77 -0.11
CA HIS A 282 -2.54 5.50 -1.34
C HIS A 282 -1.04 5.41 -1.09
N ALA A 283 -0.40 4.48 -1.79
CA ALA A 283 1.04 4.41 -1.92
C ALA A 283 1.48 5.30 -3.07
N SER A 284 2.54 6.10 -2.87
CA SER A 284 3.13 6.94 -3.91
C SER A 284 4.27 6.21 -4.60
N ILE A 285 4.08 5.83 -5.87
CA ILE A 285 5.04 5.06 -6.68
C ILE A 285 5.67 5.94 -7.74
N GLU A 286 6.98 6.14 -7.64
CA GLU A 286 7.77 6.83 -8.67
C GLU A 286 7.97 5.90 -9.88
N VAL A 287 7.48 6.33 -11.04
CA VAL A 287 7.63 5.62 -12.32
C VAL A 287 8.59 6.37 -13.26
N ALA A 288 9.09 5.68 -14.27
CA ALA A 288 10.04 6.23 -15.21
C ALA A 288 9.40 7.21 -16.21
N ASP A 289 8.22 6.84 -16.74
CA ASP A 289 7.49 7.58 -17.78
C ASP A 289 5.99 7.35 -17.64
N LEU A 290 5.29 8.34 -17.08
CA LEU A 290 3.86 8.28 -16.83
C LEU A 290 3.04 8.42 -18.12
N ASP A 291 3.53 9.18 -19.10
CA ASP A 291 2.85 9.33 -20.37
C ASP A 291 2.85 8.02 -21.18
N ALA A 292 3.94 7.26 -21.13
CA ALA A 292 4.02 5.94 -21.76
C ALA A 292 3.18 4.88 -21.01
N LEU A 293 3.02 5.02 -19.69
CA LEU A 293 2.21 4.10 -18.86
C LEU A 293 0.70 4.34 -19.01
N TYR A 294 0.27 5.59 -19.19
CA TYR A 294 -1.14 5.98 -19.23
C TYR A 294 -1.99 5.20 -20.26
N PRO A 295 -1.57 5.02 -21.53
CA PRO A 295 -2.31 4.19 -22.48
C PRO A 295 -2.44 2.73 -22.05
N GLN A 296 -1.43 2.18 -21.36
CA GLN A 296 -1.44 0.79 -20.91
C GLN A 296 -2.47 0.58 -19.79
N LEU A 297 -2.59 1.56 -18.87
CA LEU A 297 -3.61 1.56 -17.82
C LEU A 297 -5.02 1.59 -18.43
N LYS A 298 -5.26 2.48 -19.39
CA LYS A 298 -6.56 2.56 -20.11
C LYS A 298 -6.92 1.27 -20.82
N ASN A 299 -5.98 0.62 -21.50
CA ASN A 299 -6.21 -0.61 -22.21
C ASN A 299 -6.53 -1.81 -21.32
N ARG A 300 -6.24 -1.72 -20.02
CA ARG A 300 -6.53 -2.74 -19.00
C ARG A 300 -7.75 -2.43 -18.14
N ASP A 301 -8.51 -1.41 -18.51
CA ASP A 301 -9.71 -0.96 -17.78
C ASP A 301 -9.43 -0.61 -16.28
N ILE A 302 -8.23 -0.09 -16.03
CA ILE A 302 -7.82 0.37 -14.69
C ILE A 302 -8.57 1.66 -14.36
N GLU A 303 -9.17 1.72 -13.17
CA GLU A 303 -9.84 2.93 -12.71
C GLU A 303 -8.85 4.07 -12.52
N ILE A 304 -9.02 5.13 -13.32
CA ILE A 304 -8.25 6.36 -13.20
C ILE A 304 -9.09 7.36 -12.39
N VAL A 305 -8.64 7.65 -11.16
CA VAL A 305 -9.30 8.61 -10.27
C VAL A 305 -9.06 10.03 -10.76
N SER A 306 -7.82 10.39 -11.09
CA SER A 306 -7.49 11.72 -11.59
C SER A 306 -8.18 12.04 -12.91
N LYS A 307 -8.51 13.31 -13.15
CA LYS A 307 -9.11 13.74 -14.42
C LYS A 307 -8.15 13.58 -15.61
N GLU A 308 -6.86 13.74 -15.33
CA GLU A 308 -5.76 13.68 -16.31
C GLU A 308 -4.44 13.44 -15.58
N ILE A 309 -3.32 13.41 -16.30
CA ILE A 309 -1.98 13.53 -15.71
C ILE A 309 -1.79 14.97 -15.23
N VAL A 310 -1.69 15.15 -13.92
CA VAL A 310 -1.69 16.45 -13.24
C VAL A 310 -0.27 16.98 -13.08
N GLN A 311 -0.01 18.25 -13.41
CA GLN A 311 1.26 18.91 -13.12
C GLN A 311 1.38 19.23 -11.63
N LEU A 312 2.44 18.79 -10.98
CA LEU A 312 2.67 18.86 -9.54
C LEU A 312 3.90 19.67 -9.13
N LYS A 313 4.63 20.24 -10.09
CA LYS A 313 5.89 20.99 -9.85
C LYS A 313 5.79 22.11 -8.82
N ASN A 314 4.61 22.72 -8.70
CA ASN A 314 4.36 23.83 -7.78
C ASN A 314 3.74 23.37 -6.45
N THR A 315 3.68 22.07 -6.22
CA THR A 315 3.18 21.48 -4.97
C THR A 315 4.32 20.93 -4.12
N LYS A 316 4.06 20.67 -2.85
CA LYS A 316 5.01 20.00 -1.96
C LYS A 316 4.89 18.45 -2.00
N LEU A 317 4.28 17.90 -3.06
CA LEU A 317 4.18 16.44 -3.26
C LEU A 317 5.47 15.80 -3.77
N ASN A 318 6.55 16.59 -3.94
CA ASN A 318 7.86 16.10 -4.40
C ASN A 318 7.82 15.39 -5.76
N ALA A 319 6.93 15.83 -6.65
CA ALA A 319 6.67 15.26 -7.97
C ALA A 319 6.60 16.37 -9.04
N SER A 320 7.00 16.06 -10.27
CA SER A 320 6.78 16.97 -11.42
C SER A 320 5.38 16.83 -12.00
N LYS A 321 4.89 15.60 -12.09
CA LYS A 321 3.53 15.24 -12.51
C LYS A 321 3.10 13.95 -11.83
N GLY A 322 1.78 13.71 -11.75
CA GLY A 322 1.23 12.52 -11.12
C GLY A 322 -0.18 12.20 -11.54
N MET A 323 -0.63 11.02 -11.19
CA MET A 323 -1.96 10.52 -11.46
C MET A 323 -2.36 9.50 -10.39
N LEU A 324 -3.54 9.67 -9.81
CA LEU A 324 -4.14 8.72 -8.88
C LEU A 324 -4.97 7.69 -9.64
N ILE A 325 -4.73 6.44 -9.36
CA ILE A 325 -5.45 5.29 -9.93
C ILE A 325 -5.92 4.36 -8.81
N ARG A 326 -6.77 3.37 -9.15
CA ARG A 326 -7.09 2.25 -8.26
C ARG A 326 -6.61 0.95 -8.87
N ASP A 327 -6.16 0.03 -8.02
CA ASP A 327 -5.86 -1.33 -8.42
C ASP A 327 -7.13 -2.18 -8.61
N MET A 328 -6.96 -3.49 -8.84
CA MET A 328 -8.06 -4.40 -9.16
C MET A 328 -9.06 -4.60 -8.00
N ASP A 329 -8.64 -4.35 -6.76
CA ASP A 329 -9.47 -4.50 -5.56
C ASP A 329 -9.95 -3.15 -4.98
N GLY A 330 -9.52 -2.03 -5.57
CA GLY A 330 -9.95 -0.67 -5.23
C GLY A 330 -8.95 0.14 -4.39
N HIS A 331 -7.75 -0.39 -4.09
CA HIS A 331 -6.73 0.37 -3.39
C HIS A 331 -6.14 1.46 -4.29
N ALA A 332 -5.95 2.63 -3.71
CA ALA A 332 -5.43 3.75 -4.48
C ALA A 332 -3.90 3.74 -4.56
N VAL A 333 -3.40 4.17 -5.71
CA VAL A 333 -1.97 4.32 -6.00
C VAL A 333 -1.75 5.67 -6.68
N LEU A 334 -0.88 6.51 -6.12
CA LEU A 334 -0.41 7.71 -6.78
C LEU A 334 0.84 7.38 -7.59
N LEU A 335 0.69 7.33 -8.91
CA LEU A 335 1.81 7.22 -9.83
C LEU A 335 2.36 8.61 -10.09
N PHE A 336 3.69 8.78 -10.01
CA PHE A 336 4.29 10.09 -10.22
C PHE A 336 5.69 10.01 -10.87
N GLU A 337 6.11 11.13 -11.48
CA GLU A 337 7.48 11.40 -11.89
C GLU A 337 8.08 12.54 -11.07
N LYS A 338 9.40 12.48 -10.86
CA LYS A 338 10.19 13.58 -10.28
C LYS A 338 10.61 14.61 -11.30
#